data_ae037069011893814b940efee626d35f
#
_entry.id   ae037069011893814b940efee626d35f
#
_cell.length_a   1.000
_cell.length_b   1.000
_cell.length_c   1.000
_cell.angle_alpha   90.00
_cell.angle_beta   90.00
_cell.angle_gamma   90.00
#
_symmetry.space_group_name_H-M   'P 1'
#
loop_
_entity.id
_entity.type
_entity.pdbx_description
1 polymer ?
#
loop_
_entity_poly.entity_id
_entity_poly.type
_entity_poly.pdbx_seq_one_letter_code
_entity_poly.pdbx_strand_id
1 'polypeptide(L)'
;MNFDFSLKPQKDVVKDMIFDDDSDQDSKIPYEIPQEVRKLTTQAYDKSVADVVRMIEDKDMRLDPDYQRNYVWDNKKSSLLIESIILNVPIPVIYVSQEQDDTWSVIDGLQRLYSLKRFFEGKFKLSGLEILSELNKHDINSLNPKALRLLKNGLLRVIMITHDSNEEIKYDVFMRLNTGSVHLNEQELRNCLYRGNLNKLLKELTNNVQWQTLLGLKAPHKRMADRELILRFLAIYHGWNIENKQLVGYKGRMKVFLNEFMSKNHNTNTQNLENWKQLFNETVEKIISVYGEDAFRRTNRKGSRENSINRAIIDILMLSSTQHSKDVLLQYKGQLNNRFLDLILEDDIFNNSLKIGTSDSKVITYRLTQWCSEVNNIVSSTLE
;
A
#
# COMPACT_ATOMS: atom_id res chain seq x y z
N MET A 1 -42.05 -15.07 12.54
CA MET A 1 -40.82 -14.79 13.32
C MET A 1 -39.88 -14.03 12.40
N ASN A 2 -39.87 -12.70 12.57
CA ASN A 2 -38.95 -11.84 11.79
C ASN A 2 -37.59 -11.85 12.49
N PHE A 3 -36.58 -12.37 11.81
CA PHE A 3 -35.21 -12.26 12.27
C PHE A 3 -34.65 -10.89 11.81
N ASP A 4 -34.47 -10.02 12.81
CA ASP A 4 -33.85 -8.71 12.63
C ASP A 4 -32.31 -8.90 12.55
N PHE A 5 -31.73 -8.72 11.34
CA PHE A 5 -30.30 -8.75 11.07
C PHE A 5 -29.66 -7.35 11.16
N SER A 6 -30.05 -6.54 12.11
CA SER A 6 -29.36 -5.28 12.37
C SER A 6 -28.11 -5.49 13.26
N LEU A 7 -27.09 -6.13 12.73
CA LEU A 7 -25.73 -6.02 13.26
C LEU A 7 -25.20 -4.61 12.96
N LYS A 8 -25.26 -3.73 13.97
CA LYS A 8 -24.55 -2.46 13.95
C LYS A 8 -23.06 -2.75 13.72
N PRO A 9 -22.40 -2.13 12.72
CA PRO A 9 -20.96 -2.26 12.59
C PRO A 9 -20.31 -1.62 13.82
N GLN A 10 -19.52 -2.40 14.56
CA GLN A 10 -18.63 -1.87 15.57
C GLN A 10 -17.65 -0.90 14.87
N LYS A 11 -17.76 0.36 15.25
CA LYS A 11 -16.87 1.44 14.85
C LYS A 11 -15.54 1.29 15.61
N ASP A 12 -14.67 0.42 15.13
CA ASP A 12 -13.23 0.56 15.30
C ASP A 12 -12.61 1.00 13.97
N VAL A 13 -13.15 2.08 13.43
CA VAL A 13 -12.40 2.90 12.49
C VAL A 13 -11.44 3.70 13.36
N VAL A 14 -10.24 3.18 13.56
CA VAL A 14 -9.08 4.02 13.84
C VAL A 14 -9.01 4.93 12.61
N LYS A 15 -9.55 6.15 12.74
CA LYS A 15 -9.39 7.18 11.75
C LYS A 15 -7.89 7.32 11.56
N ASP A 16 -7.39 6.96 10.37
CA ASP A 16 -6.06 7.32 9.88
C ASP A 16 -6.04 8.86 9.66
N MET A 17 -6.19 9.61 10.74
CA MET A 17 -6.23 11.09 10.75
C MET A 17 -4.86 11.72 10.48
N ILE A 18 -3.84 10.91 10.17
CA ILE A 18 -2.47 11.40 10.00
C ILE A 18 -2.22 11.88 8.57
N PHE A 19 -2.94 11.36 7.58
CA PHE A 19 -2.74 11.67 6.17
C PHE A 19 -3.99 12.29 5.55
N ASP A 20 -3.79 13.29 4.67
CA ASP A 20 -4.87 13.84 3.85
C ASP A 20 -5.42 12.73 2.93
N ASP A 21 -6.74 12.67 2.79
CA ASP A 21 -7.40 11.68 1.95
C ASP A 21 -7.42 12.15 0.48
N ASP A 22 -6.49 11.64 -0.33
CA ASP A 22 -6.43 11.87 -1.77
C ASP A 22 -7.37 10.95 -2.57
N SER A 23 -8.04 9.99 -1.89
CA SER A 23 -8.76 8.89 -2.56
C SER A 23 -9.99 9.35 -3.38
N ASP A 24 -10.58 10.49 -3.05
CA ASP A 24 -11.78 11.00 -3.73
C ASP A 24 -11.49 11.96 -4.90
N GLN A 25 -10.23 12.26 -5.20
CA GLN A 25 -9.84 13.30 -6.17
C GLN A 25 -9.11 12.78 -7.42
N ASP A 26 -8.97 11.48 -7.59
CA ASP A 26 -8.54 10.92 -8.88
C ASP A 26 -9.45 11.47 -9.98
N SER A 27 -8.88 12.22 -10.90
CA SER A 27 -9.57 13.00 -11.91
C SER A 27 -10.78 12.27 -12.50
N LYS A 28 -11.89 12.96 -12.68
CA LYS A 28 -13.13 12.49 -13.35
C LYS A 28 -12.91 12.13 -14.83
N ILE A 29 -11.67 12.12 -15.31
CA ILE A 29 -11.34 11.72 -16.68
C ILE A 29 -11.49 10.19 -16.73
N PRO A 30 -12.38 9.64 -17.56
CA PRO A 30 -12.49 8.21 -17.73
C PRO A 30 -11.15 7.67 -18.23
N TYR A 31 -10.51 6.84 -17.41
CA TYR A 31 -9.35 6.08 -17.88
C TYR A 31 -9.89 4.87 -18.64
N GLU A 32 -9.81 4.92 -19.93
CA GLU A 32 -10.14 3.77 -20.77
C GLU A 32 -8.84 3.01 -21.06
N ILE A 33 -8.71 1.82 -20.48
CA ILE A 33 -7.71 0.85 -20.94
C ILE A 33 -8.08 0.55 -22.40
N PRO A 34 -7.15 0.72 -23.37
CA PRO A 34 -7.43 0.40 -24.78
C PRO A 34 -7.99 -1.01 -24.91
N GLN A 35 -9.00 -1.20 -25.78
CA GLN A 35 -9.68 -2.51 -25.92
C GLN A 35 -8.70 -3.64 -26.25
N GLU A 36 -7.68 -3.33 -27.02
CA GLU A 36 -6.65 -4.29 -27.49
C GLU A 36 -5.80 -4.89 -26.37
N VAL A 37 -5.65 -4.17 -25.23
CA VAL A 37 -4.88 -4.62 -24.07
C VAL A 37 -5.75 -5.10 -22.91
N ARG A 38 -7.10 -5.14 -23.09
CA ARG A 38 -8.03 -5.63 -22.07
C ARG A 38 -8.02 -7.16 -22.03
N LYS A 39 -6.95 -7.74 -21.54
CA LYS A 39 -6.84 -9.19 -21.39
C LYS A 39 -6.85 -9.57 -19.91
N LEU A 40 -7.86 -10.31 -19.49
CA LEU A 40 -7.90 -11.02 -18.21
C LEU A 40 -8.09 -12.51 -18.50
N THR A 41 -7.09 -13.29 -18.18
CA THR A 41 -7.14 -14.75 -18.30
C THR A 41 -7.18 -15.37 -16.92
N THR A 42 -8.19 -16.22 -16.70
CA THR A 42 -8.36 -16.90 -15.41
C THR A 42 -8.48 -18.41 -15.60
N GLN A 43 -8.02 -19.17 -14.62
CA GLN A 43 -8.21 -20.61 -14.54
C GLN A 43 -8.82 -20.96 -13.18
N ALA A 44 -9.77 -21.89 -13.17
CA ALA A 44 -10.45 -22.32 -11.97
C ALA A 44 -10.01 -23.73 -11.58
N TYR A 45 -9.71 -23.91 -10.29
CA TYR A 45 -9.29 -25.18 -9.72
C TYR A 45 -10.12 -25.50 -8.49
N ASP A 46 -10.51 -26.77 -8.34
CA ASP A 46 -10.98 -27.32 -7.09
C ASP A 46 -9.83 -28.07 -6.44
N LYS A 47 -9.30 -27.54 -5.34
CA LYS A 47 -8.17 -28.10 -4.59
C LYS A 47 -8.66 -28.65 -3.27
N SER A 48 -8.13 -29.81 -2.85
CA SER A 48 -8.38 -30.28 -1.48
C SER A 48 -7.67 -29.36 -0.46
N VAL A 49 -8.21 -29.29 0.75
CA VAL A 49 -7.54 -28.57 1.85
C VAL A 49 -6.13 -29.10 2.07
N ALA A 50 -5.92 -30.41 1.97
CA ALA A 50 -4.59 -31.01 2.12
C ALA A 50 -3.62 -30.54 1.03
N ASP A 51 -4.07 -30.45 -0.23
CA ASP A 51 -3.23 -29.92 -1.32
C ASP A 51 -2.87 -28.46 -1.12
N VAL A 52 -3.85 -27.65 -0.73
CA VAL A 52 -3.62 -26.21 -0.48
C VAL A 52 -2.64 -26.01 0.67
N VAL A 53 -2.77 -26.75 1.76
CA VAL A 53 -1.83 -26.65 2.90
C VAL A 53 -0.43 -27.08 2.45
N ARG A 54 -0.28 -28.18 1.71
CA ARG A 54 1.00 -28.61 1.14
C ARG A 54 1.60 -27.55 0.23
N MET A 55 0.83 -26.98 -0.71
CA MET A 55 1.32 -25.89 -1.57
C MET A 55 1.82 -24.68 -0.77
N ILE A 56 1.22 -24.37 0.39
CA ILE A 56 1.70 -23.30 1.28
C ILE A 56 3.02 -23.70 1.96
N GLU A 57 3.16 -24.94 2.40
CA GLU A 57 4.37 -25.48 3.03
C GLU A 57 5.55 -25.52 2.04
N ASP A 58 5.30 -25.98 0.82
CA ASP A 58 6.28 -26.06 -0.28
C ASP A 58 6.60 -24.69 -0.89
N LYS A 59 5.89 -23.64 -0.50
CA LYS A 59 5.99 -22.27 -1.03
C LYS A 59 5.52 -22.09 -2.48
N ASP A 60 4.82 -23.07 -3.03
CA ASP A 60 4.14 -22.96 -4.32
C ASP A 60 2.95 -21.98 -4.23
N MET A 61 2.32 -21.88 -3.05
CA MET A 61 1.33 -20.87 -2.73
C MET A 61 1.88 -19.94 -1.62
N ARG A 62 2.15 -18.69 -1.99
CA ARG A 62 2.80 -17.72 -1.09
C ARG A 62 1.75 -16.94 -0.31
N LEU A 63 1.78 -17.10 1.01
CA LEU A 63 1.12 -16.19 1.95
C LEU A 63 2.08 -15.04 2.25
N ASP A 64 1.64 -13.78 2.13
CA ASP A 64 2.50 -12.63 2.39
C ASP A 64 2.95 -12.61 3.86
N PRO A 65 4.28 -12.55 4.16
CA PRO A 65 4.79 -12.48 5.53
C PRO A 65 4.35 -11.23 6.29
N ASP A 66 4.16 -10.11 5.58
CA ASP A 66 3.70 -8.86 6.19
C ASP A 66 2.24 -8.96 6.63
N TYR A 67 1.47 -9.82 5.99
CA TYR A 67 0.10 -10.15 6.36
C TYR A 67 -0.01 -11.03 7.59
N GLN A 68 1.02 -11.82 7.91
CA GLN A 68 1.03 -12.61 9.15
C GLN A 68 0.96 -11.70 10.39
N ARG A 69 1.47 -10.47 10.31
CA ARG A 69 1.35 -9.46 11.36
C ARG A 69 -0.04 -8.84 11.44
N ASN A 70 -0.83 -8.94 10.38
CA ASN A 70 -2.19 -8.42 10.25
C ASN A 70 -3.25 -9.52 10.30
N TYR A 71 -2.90 -10.73 10.76
CA TYR A 71 -3.88 -11.78 11.00
C TYR A 71 -4.82 -11.36 12.12
N VAL A 72 -6.09 -11.14 11.77
CA VAL A 72 -7.10 -10.58 12.68
C VAL A 72 -8.15 -11.58 13.13
N TRP A 73 -8.23 -12.77 12.52
CA TRP A 73 -9.16 -13.79 12.94
C TRP A 73 -8.73 -14.41 14.27
N ASP A 74 -9.64 -14.41 15.23
CA ASP A 74 -9.45 -15.16 16.47
C ASP A 74 -9.61 -16.69 16.26
N ASN A 75 -9.33 -17.46 17.29
CA ASN A 75 -9.44 -18.91 17.22
C ASN A 75 -10.89 -19.37 17.02
N LYS A 76 -11.90 -18.61 17.51
CA LYS A 76 -13.32 -18.94 17.32
C LYS A 76 -13.69 -18.84 15.84
N LYS A 77 -13.37 -17.72 15.17
CA LYS A 77 -13.66 -17.52 13.75
C LYS A 77 -12.91 -18.52 12.87
N SER A 78 -11.66 -18.83 13.23
CA SER A 78 -10.85 -19.87 12.57
C SER A 78 -11.47 -21.27 12.73
N SER A 79 -12.02 -21.56 13.91
CA SER A 79 -12.69 -22.84 14.19
C SER A 79 -13.97 -23.01 13.40
N LEU A 80 -14.76 -21.95 13.24
CA LEU A 80 -15.98 -21.97 12.41
C LEU A 80 -15.68 -22.24 10.93
N LEU A 81 -14.52 -21.82 10.43
CA LEU A 81 -14.07 -22.20 9.08
C LEU A 81 -13.81 -23.70 9.00
N ILE A 82 -13.10 -24.27 9.99
CA ILE A 82 -12.82 -25.72 10.03
C ILE A 82 -14.13 -26.52 10.11
N GLU A 83 -15.06 -26.09 10.96
CA GLU A 83 -16.41 -26.68 11.06
C GLU A 83 -17.15 -26.64 9.73
N SER A 84 -17.15 -25.49 9.05
CA SER A 84 -17.79 -25.31 7.75
C SER A 84 -17.23 -26.28 6.70
N ILE A 85 -15.92 -26.48 6.68
CA ILE A 85 -15.29 -27.43 5.75
C ILE A 85 -15.69 -28.87 6.07
N ILE A 86 -15.66 -29.26 7.34
CA ILE A 86 -16.04 -30.63 7.77
C ILE A 86 -17.52 -30.92 7.43
N LEU A 87 -18.38 -29.89 7.55
CA LEU A 87 -19.82 -29.97 7.22
C LEU A 87 -20.09 -29.84 5.71
N ASN A 88 -19.02 -29.63 4.89
CA ASN A 88 -19.14 -29.40 3.45
C ASN A 88 -19.99 -28.14 3.10
N VAL A 89 -19.96 -27.14 3.95
CA VAL A 89 -20.55 -25.83 3.65
C VAL A 89 -19.69 -25.12 2.62
N PRO A 90 -20.25 -24.53 1.55
CA PRO A 90 -19.48 -23.83 0.53
C PRO A 90 -18.64 -22.69 1.13
N ILE A 91 -17.33 -22.74 0.87
CA ILE A 91 -16.41 -21.68 1.29
C ILE A 91 -16.27 -20.67 0.16
N PRO A 92 -16.26 -19.36 0.44
CA PRO A 92 -16.02 -18.34 -0.58
C PRO A 92 -14.74 -18.61 -1.37
N VAL A 93 -14.78 -18.31 -2.67
CA VAL A 93 -13.68 -18.53 -3.61
C VAL A 93 -12.39 -17.86 -3.11
N ILE A 94 -11.27 -18.53 -3.32
CA ILE A 94 -9.93 -18.03 -3.08
C ILE A 94 -9.39 -17.50 -4.41
N TYR A 95 -8.84 -16.28 -4.42
CA TYR A 95 -8.23 -15.70 -5.60
C TYR A 95 -6.72 -15.65 -5.44
N VAL A 96 -6.00 -16.07 -6.49
CA VAL A 96 -4.54 -16.07 -6.54
C VAL A 96 -4.05 -15.47 -7.86
N SER A 97 -2.85 -14.91 -7.87
CA SER A 97 -2.11 -14.51 -9.06
C SER A 97 -1.02 -15.53 -9.34
N GLN A 98 -0.87 -15.93 -10.59
CA GLN A 98 0.29 -16.67 -11.06
C GLN A 98 1.47 -15.71 -11.23
N GLU A 99 2.60 -16.03 -10.60
CA GLU A 99 3.85 -15.31 -10.76
C GLU A 99 4.63 -15.86 -11.98
N GLN A 100 5.72 -15.16 -12.37
CA GLN A 100 6.56 -15.60 -13.50
C GLN A 100 7.29 -16.93 -13.25
N ASP A 101 7.49 -17.29 -11.98
CA ASP A 101 8.10 -18.56 -11.55
C ASP A 101 7.04 -19.66 -11.30
N ASP A 102 5.83 -19.49 -11.83
CA ASP A 102 4.68 -20.37 -11.68
C ASP A 102 4.16 -20.54 -10.25
N THR A 103 4.73 -19.85 -9.27
CA THR A 103 4.16 -19.82 -7.91
C THR A 103 2.89 -19.00 -7.85
N TRP A 104 2.08 -19.23 -6.84
CA TRP A 104 0.79 -18.55 -6.66
C TRP A 104 0.86 -17.56 -5.50
N SER A 105 0.53 -16.31 -5.77
CA SER A 105 0.40 -15.27 -4.74
C SER A 105 -1.06 -15.08 -4.38
N VAL A 106 -1.38 -15.21 -3.09
CA VAL A 106 -2.77 -15.08 -2.62
C VAL A 106 -3.20 -13.62 -2.64
N ILE A 107 -4.38 -13.38 -3.24
CA ILE A 107 -5.02 -12.07 -3.39
C ILE A 107 -6.18 -11.92 -2.40
N ASP A 108 -7.13 -12.87 -2.43
CA ASP A 108 -8.21 -12.97 -1.46
C ASP A 108 -8.27 -14.36 -0.87
N GLY A 109 -8.74 -14.46 0.36
CA GLY A 109 -8.80 -15.70 1.13
C GLY A 109 -7.64 -15.91 2.09
N LEU A 110 -6.76 -14.94 2.27
CA LEU A 110 -5.55 -15.05 3.08
C LEU A 110 -5.84 -15.45 4.54
N GLN A 111 -6.86 -14.83 5.17
CA GLN A 111 -7.27 -15.17 6.55
C GLN A 111 -7.69 -16.62 6.64
N ARG A 112 -8.42 -17.11 5.65
CA ARG A 112 -8.87 -18.52 5.55
C ARG A 112 -7.70 -19.46 5.41
N LEU A 113 -6.81 -19.19 4.47
CA LEU A 113 -5.62 -20.00 4.23
C LEU A 113 -4.66 -20.01 5.43
N TYR A 114 -4.48 -18.86 6.07
CA TYR A 114 -3.64 -18.77 7.25
C TYR A 114 -4.25 -19.50 8.45
N SER A 115 -5.59 -19.49 8.60
CA SER A 115 -6.29 -20.29 9.61
C SER A 115 -6.09 -21.79 9.40
N LEU A 116 -6.20 -22.26 8.15
CA LEU A 116 -5.93 -23.64 7.78
C LEU A 116 -4.49 -24.03 8.11
N LYS A 117 -3.52 -23.25 7.66
CA LYS A 117 -2.10 -23.46 7.96
C LYS A 117 -1.87 -23.57 9.47
N ARG A 118 -2.36 -22.60 10.26
CA ARG A 118 -2.21 -22.61 11.73
C ARG A 118 -2.83 -23.86 12.37
N PHE A 119 -3.98 -24.30 11.88
CA PHE A 119 -4.63 -25.49 12.42
C PHE A 119 -3.82 -26.76 12.11
N PHE A 120 -3.34 -26.91 10.87
CA PHE A 120 -2.51 -28.05 10.48
C PHE A 120 -1.14 -28.06 11.19
N GLU A 121 -0.62 -26.90 11.56
CA GLU A 121 0.57 -26.75 12.42
C GLU A 121 0.27 -27.00 13.93
N GLY A 122 -0.97 -27.30 14.31
CA GLY A 122 -1.35 -27.50 15.71
C GLY A 122 -1.32 -26.25 16.58
N LYS A 123 -1.37 -25.05 15.98
CA LYS A 123 -1.21 -23.75 16.68
C LYS A 123 -2.42 -23.32 17.49
N PHE A 124 -3.57 -23.96 17.32
CA PHE A 124 -4.76 -23.70 18.14
C PHE A 124 -5.66 -24.92 18.20
N LYS A 125 -6.52 -24.92 19.22
CA LYS A 125 -7.59 -25.91 19.41
C LYS A 125 -8.92 -25.29 18.98
N LEU A 126 -9.81 -26.11 18.42
CA LEU A 126 -11.15 -25.72 18.03
C LEU A 126 -11.93 -25.19 19.22
N SER A 127 -12.68 -24.12 19.00
CA SER A 127 -13.47 -23.45 20.04
C SER A 127 -14.69 -22.73 19.47
N GLY A 128 -15.78 -22.74 20.21
CA GLY A 128 -17.01 -22.04 19.83
C GLY A 128 -17.76 -22.70 18.68
N LEU A 129 -17.55 -24.01 18.44
CA LEU A 129 -18.33 -24.79 17.51
C LEU A 129 -19.70 -25.09 18.12
N GLU A 130 -20.75 -24.89 17.33
CA GLU A 130 -22.14 -25.10 17.76
C GLU A 130 -22.71 -26.40 17.21
N ILE A 131 -22.42 -26.75 15.96
CA ILE A 131 -22.94 -27.95 15.30
C ILE A 131 -22.09 -29.17 15.64
N LEU A 132 -20.75 -29.05 15.52
CA LEU A 132 -19.80 -30.13 15.85
C LEU A 132 -19.18 -29.84 17.23
N SER A 133 -20.02 -29.61 18.23
CA SER A 133 -19.58 -29.19 19.57
C SER A 133 -18.64 -30.20 20.23
N GLU A 134 -18.72 -31.49 19.87
CA GLU A 134 -17.84 -32.54 20.33
C GLU A 134 -16.38 -32.34 19.87
N LEU A 135 -16.15 -31.60 18.81
CA LEU A 135 -14.81 -31.28 18.33
C LEU A 135 -14.17 -30.08 19.06
N ASN A 136 -14.90 -29.38 19.92
CA ASN A 136 -14.31 -28.32 20.73
C ASN A 136 -13.15 -28.86 21.57
N LYS A 137 -12.11 -28.05 21.75
CA LYS A 137 -10.83 -28.35 22.45
C LYS A 137 -9.92 -29.37 21.74
N HIS A 138 -10.29 -29.88 20.55
CA HIS A 138 -9.43 -30.73 19.74
C HIS A 138 -8.54 -29.88 18.82
N ASP A 139 -7.33 -30.32 18.62
CA ASP A 139 -6.39 -29.86 17.59
C ASP A 139 -6.32 -30.87 16.44
N ILE A 140 -5.50 -30.61 15.42
CA ILE A 140 -5.37 -31.48 14.25
C ILE A 140 -4.97 -32.92 14.61
N ASN A 141 -4.17 -33.12 15.67
CA ASN A 141 -3.65 -34.42 16.06
C ASN A 141 -4.67 -35.22 16.91
N SER A 142 -5.61 -34.52 17.54
CA SER A 142 -6.64 -35.13 18.40
C SER A 142 -7.99 -35.28 17.71
N LEU A 143 -8.14 -34.83 16.45
CA LEU A 143 -9.35 -35.06 15.66
C LEU A 143 -9.57 -36.56 15.42
N ASN A 144 -10.83 -37.01 15.50
CA ASN A 144 -11.15 -38.38 15.11
C ASN A 144 -10.90 -38.63 13.61
N PRO A 145 -10.61 -39.86 13.17
CA PRO A 145 -10.22 -40.17 11.79
C PRO A 145 -11.24 -39.78 10.72
N LYS A 146 -12.53 -39.73 11.07
CA LYS A 146 -13.59 -39.31 10.16
C LYS A 146 -13.55 -37.79 9.92
N ALA A 147 -13.51 -36.99 10.99
CA ALA A 147 -13.42 -35.54 10.90
C ALA A 147 -12.13 -35.09 10.19
N LEU A 148 -11.00 -35.76 10.49
CA LEU A 148 -9.72 -35.47 9.84
C LEU A 148 -9.79 -35.73 8.32
N ARG A 149 -10.41 -36.83 7.88
CA ARG A 149 -10.60 -37.14 6.44
C ARG A 149 -11.51 -36.10 5.77
N LEU A 150 -12.63 -35.74 6.39
CA LEU A 150 -13.54 -34.72 5.86
C LEU A 150 -12.84 -33.38 5.71
N LEU A 151 -12.06 -32.94 6.70
CA LEU A 151 -11.29 -31.72 6.63
C LEU A 151 -10.24 -31.79 5.51
N LYS A 152 -9.42 -32.82 5.44
CA LYS A 152 -8.35 -32.94 4.43
C LYS A 152 -8.88 -32.97 3.00
N ASN A 153 -10.02 -33.66 2.79
CA ASN A 153 -10.64 -33.80 1.47
C ASN A 153 -11.64 -32.68 1.14
N GLY A 154 -11.91 -31.76 2.08
CA GLY A 154 -12.76 -30.62 1.83
C GLY A 154 -12.24 -29.82 0.63
N LEU A 155 -13.14 -29.37 -0.26
CA LEU A 155 -12.77 -28.69 -1.49
C LEU A 155 -12.79 -27.17 -1.29
N LEU A 156 -11.74 -26.52 -1.80
CA LEU A 156 -11.61 -25.08 -1.90
C LEU A 156 -11.57 -24.70 -3.38
N ARG A 157 -12.51 -23.85 -3.78
CA ARG A 157 -12.50 -23.25 -5.11
C ARG A 157 -11.43 -22.17 -5.18
N VAL A 158 -10.46 -22.33 -6.11
CA VAL A 158 -9.38 -21.36 -6.35
C VAL A 158 -9.52 -20.83 -7.77
N ILE A 159 -9.57 -19.52 -7.93
CA ILE A 159 -9.48 -18.87 -9.23
C ILE A 159 -8.10 -18.22 -9.33
N MET A 160 -7.32 -18.68 -10.29
CA MET A 160 -6.01 -18.17 -10.61
C MET A 160 -6.11 -17.16 -11.75
N ILE A 161 -5.56 -15.99 -11.56
CA ILE A 161 -5.35 -15.00 -12.62
C ILE A 161 -3.94 -15.23 -13.16
N THR A 162 -3.86 -15.51 -14.46
CA THR A 162 -2.60 -15.90 -15.08
C THR A 162 -1.66 -14.71 -15.27
N HIS A 163 -0.36 -14.98 -15.37
CA HIS A 163 0.68 -13.96 -15.52
C HIS A 163 0.56 -13.15 -16.82
N ASP A 164 -0.08 -13.68 -17.86
CA ASP A 164 -0.29 -13.02 -19.15
C ASP A 164 -1.47 -12.02 -19.16
N SER A 165 -2.16 -11.87 -18.03
CA SER A 165 -3.19 -10.85 -17.87
C SER A 165 -2.59 -9.45 -17.77
N ASN A 166 -3.31 -8.44 -18.30
CA ASN A 166 -2.88 -7.04 -18.17
C ASN A 166 -2.82 -6.61 -16.70
N GLU A 167 -1.72 -5.97 -16.28
CA GLU A 167 -1.46 -5.60 -14.89
C GLU A 167 -2.48 -4.61 -14.31
N GLU A 168 -2.95 -3.65 -15.12
CA GLU A 168 -3.96 -2.68 -14.67
C GLU A 168 -5.32 -3.36 -14.45
N ILE A 169 -5.67 -4.32 -15.33
CA ILE A 169 -6.89 -5.11 -15.16
C ILE A 169 -6.77 -6.02 -13.94
N LYS A 170 -5.64 -6.65 -13.73
CA LYS A 170 -5.37 -7.41 -12.50
C LYS A 170 -5.64 -6.55 -11.28
N TYR A 171 -5.05 -5.34 -11.25
CA TYR A 171 -5.20 -4.42 -10.13
C TYR A 171 -6.68 -4.05 -9.89
N ASP A 172 -7.42 -3.70 -10.95
CA ASP A 172 -8.85 -3.35 -10.84
C ASP A 172 -9.72 -4.52 -10.39
N VAL A 173 -9.44 -5.73 -10.89
CA VAL A 173 -10.13 -6.94 -10.44
C VAL A 173 -9.86 -7.19 -8.97
N PHE A 174 -8.63 -7.01 -8.51
CA PHE A 174 -8.26 -7.19 -7.11
C PHE A 174 -8.93 -6.17 -6.20
N MET A 175 -9.03 -4.90 -6.61
CA MET A 175 -9.79 -3.90 -5.88
C MET A 175 -11.25 -4.30 -5.72
N ARG A 176 -11.87 -4.84 -6.75
CA ARG A 176 -13.27 -5.30 -6.73
C ARG A 176 -13.47 -6.56 -5.91
N LEU A 177 -12.51 -7.49 -5.92
CA LEU A 177 -12.57 -8.74 -5.14
C LEU A 177 -12.31 -8.50 -3.66
N ASN A 178 -11.58 -7.44 -3.32
CA ASN A 178 -11.25 -7.06 -1.95
C ASN A 178 -12.47 -6.49 -1.18
N THR A 179 -13.62 -7.15 -1.31
CA THR A 179 -14.88 -6.75 -0.66
C THR A 179 -15.09 -7.40 0.72
N GLY A 180 -14.09 -8.14 1.22
CA GLY A 180 -14.13 -8.81 2.51
C GLY A 180 -14.18 -7.86 3.71
N SER A 181 -14.25 -8.40 4.92
CA SER A 181 -14.37 -7.65 6.17
C SER A 181 -13.17 -6.73 6.49
N VAL A 182 -12.05 -6.91 5.84
CA VAL A 182 -10.85 -6.06 5.95
C VAL A 182 -10.39 -5.74 4.53
N HIS A 183 -10.73 -4.54 4.06
CA HIS A 183 -10.30 -4.07 2.73
C HIS A 183 -8.82 -3.74 2.73
N LEU A 184 -8.08 -4.24 1.73
CA LEU A 184 -6.72 -3.79 1.46
C LEU A 184 -6.76 -2.38 0.86
N ASN A 185 -5.85 -1.51 1.28
CA ASN A 185 -5.65 -0.25 0.61
C ASN A 185 -4.77 -0.42 -0.64
N GLU A 186 -4.60 0.66 -1.41
CA GLU A 186 -3.85 0.62 -2.67
C GLU A 186 -2.40 0.17 -2.51
N GLN A 187 -1.71 0.59 -1.43
CA GLN A 187 -0.33 0.19 -1.20
C GLN A 187 -0.20 -1.26 -0.73
N GLU A 188 -1.14 -1.73 0.08
CA GLU A 188 -1.21 -3.14 0.47
C GLU A 188 -1.40 -4.03 -0.77
N LEU A 189 -2.25 -3.60 -1.72
CA LEU A 189 -2.42 -4.30 -3.00
C LEU A 189 -1.16 -4.27 -3.85
N ARG A 190 -0.49 -3.11 -3.98
CA ARG A 190 0.80 -3.04 -4.70
C ARG A 190 1.83 -3.97 -4.09
N ASN A 191 1.85 -4.07 -2.76
CA ASN A 191 2.74 -4.99 -2.05
C ASN A 191 2.48 -6.46 -2.38
N CYS A 192 1.23 -6.82 -2.64
CA CYS A 192 0.85 -8.18 -3.04
C CYS A 192 1.18 -8.45 -4.52
N LEU A 193 0.93 -7.48 -5.40
CA LEU A 193 1.02 -7.64 -6.86
C LEU A 193 2.44 -7.50 -7.41
N TYR A 194 3.17 -6.49 -6.94
CA TYR A 194 4.50 -6.16 -7.44
C TYR A 194 5.57 -6.61 -6.44
N ARG A 195 5.66 -7.92 -6.22
CA ARG A 195 6.69 -8.48 -5.34
C ARG A 195 8.07 -8.34 -5.95
N GLY A 196 9.05 -7.98 -5.14
CA GLY A 196 10.42 -7.85 -5.63
C GLY A 196 11.33 -7.03 -4.72
N ASN A 197 12.47 -6.66 -5.25
CA ASN A 197 13.51 -5.97 -4.50
C ASN A 197 13.11 -4.54 -4.10
N LEU A 198 12.37 -3.84 -4.97
CA LEU A 198 11.85 -2.50 -4.66
C LEU A 198 10.93 -2.55 -3.43
N ASN A 199 10.05 -3.53 -3.35
CA ASN A 199 9.16 -3.67 -2.20
C ASN A 199 9.91 -3.88 -0.88
N LYS A 200 11.03 -4.63 -0.93
CA LYS A 200 11.92 -4.81 0.23
C LYS A 200 12.59 -3.50 0.62
N LEU A 201 13.07 -2.74 -0.37
CA LEU A 201 13.65 -1.41 -0.14
C LEU A 201 12.63 -0.46 0.49
N LEU A 202 11.42 -0.34 -0.07
CA LEU A 202 10.37 0.52 0.49
C LEU A 202 10.09 0.18 1.97
N LYS A 203 10.05 -1.11 2.30
CA LYS A 203 9.88 -1.57 3.69
C LYS A 203 11.07 -1.20 4.57
N GLU A 204 12.29 -1.32 4.07
CA GLU A 204 13.51 -0.95 4.79
C GLU A 204 13.52 0.55 5.09
N LEU A 205 13.20 1.38 4.10
CA LEU A 205 13.22 2.84 4.22
C LEU A 205 12.21 3.39 5.24
N THR A 206 11.09 2.69 5.49
CA THR A 206 10.16 3.10 6.56
C THR A 206 10.74 3.02 7.97
N ASN A 207 11.88 2.34 8.18
CA ASN A 207 12.57 2.31 9.46
C ASN A 207 13.52 3.50 9.68
N ASN A 208 13.65 4.42 8.70
CA ASN A 208 14.43 5.65 8.88
C ASN A 208 13.77 6.52 9.96
N VAL A 209 14.52 6.80 11.04
CA VAL A 209 14.01 7.51 12.23
C VAL A 209 13.57 8.94 11.88
N GLN A 210 14.34 9.64 11.03
CA GLN A 210 13.99 11.00 10.61
C GLN A 210 12.71 11.04 9.77
N TRP A 211 12.52 10.03 8.89
CA TRP A 211 11.27 9.87 8.15
C TRP A 211 10.07 9.65 9.06
N GLN A 212 10.22 8.78 10.07
CA GLN A 212 9.17 8.56 11.07
C GLN A 212 8.87 9.85 11.85
N THR A 213 9.90 10.60 12.23
CA THR A 213 9.76 11.90 12.93
C THR A 213 8.96 12.89 12.06
N LEU A 214 9.33 13.07 10.78
CA LEU A 214 8.62 13.96 9.84
C LEU A 214 7.14 13.58 9.68
N LEU A 215 6.83 12.28 9.71
CA LEU A 215 5.44 11.80 9.64
C LEU A 215 4.73 11.77 11.01
N GLY A 216 5.43 12.04 12.10
CA GLY A 216 4.88 11.93 13.46
C GLY A 216 4.57 10.48 13.87
N LEU A 217 5.29 9.50 13.31
CA LEU A 217 5.12 8.09 13.57
C LEU A 217 6.16 7.60 14.60
N LYS A 218 5.80 6.65 15.46
CA LYS A 218 6.71 5.96 16.39
C LYS A 218 7.24 4.63 15.84
N ALA A 219 6.64 4.15 14.76
CA ALA A 219 6.97 2.90 14.08
C ALA A 219 6.39 2.96 12.66
N PRO A 220 6.82 2.09 11.73
CA PRO A 220 6.24 2.00 10.40
C PRO A 220 4.72 1.87 10.41
N HIS A 221 4.04 2.54 9.49
CA HIS A 221 2.59 2.58 9.44
C HIS A 221 2.01 1.20 9.16
N LYS A 222 1.06 0.73 9.98
CA LYS A 222 0.49 -0.63 9.88
C LYS A 222 -0.10 -0.94 8.51
N ARG A 223 -0.73 0.06 7.88
CA ARG A 223 -1.36 -0.06 6.57
C ARG A 223 -0.50 0.52 5.44
N MET A 224 0.82 0.59 5.62
CA MET A 224 1.81 0.94 4.59
C MET A 224 1.65 2.33 3.96
N ALA A 225 0.97 3.28 4.60
CA ALA A 225 0.80 4.63 4.05
C ALA A 225 2.16 5.36 3.91
N ASP A 226 3.07 5.14 4.84
CA ASP A 226 4.46 5.63 4.78
C ASP A 226 5.25 5.06 3.60
N ARG A 227 5.02 3.77 3.24
CA ARG A 227 5.63 3.15 2.04
C ARG A 227 5.11 3.77 0.75
N GLU A 228 3.82 4.09 0.69
CA GLU A 228 3.23 4.76 -0.47
C GLU A 228 3.87 6.13 -0.71
N LEU A 229 4.12 6.89 0.35
CA LEU A 229 4.79 8.19 0.24
C LEU A 229 6.24 8.07 -0.26
N ILE A 230 6.98 7.05 0.17
CA ILE A 230 8.33 6.77 -0.34
C ILE A 230 8.27 6.39 -1.82
N LEU A 231 7.34 5.49 -2.18
CA LEU A 231 7.12 5.11 -3.58
C LEU A 231 6.76 6.32 -4.44
N ARG A 232 5.89 7.19 -3.95
CA ARG A 232 5.46 8.43 -4.60
C ARG A 232 6.64 9.36 -4.85
N PHE A 233 7.51 9.56 -3.85
CA PHE A 233 8.74 10.32 -4.03
C PHE A 233 9.64 9.74 -5.13
N LEU A 234 9.93 8.44 -5.11
CA LEU A 234 10.77 7.81 -6.12
C LEU A 234 10.16 7.93 -7.52
N ALA A 235 8.84 7.71 -7.65
CA ALA A 235 8.15 7.82 -8.93
C ALA A 235 8.16 9.25 -9.48
N ILE A 236 7.93 10.26 -8.63
CA ILE A 236 7.99 11.67 -9.01
C ILE A 236 9.42 12.06 -9.38
N TYR A 237 10.42 11.68 -8.59
CA TYR A 237 11.83 11.96 -8.88
C TYR A 237 12.26 11.44 -10.26
N HIS A 238 11.92 10.19 -10.57
CA HIS A 238 12.27 9.59 -11.85
C HIS A 238 11.44 10.08 -13.04
N GLY A 239 10.21 10.52 -12.77
CA GLY A 239 9.33 11.07 -13.80
C GLY A 239 9.54 12.56 -14.05
N TRP A 240 10.19 13.29 -13.15
CA TRP A 240 10.35 14.74 -13.27
C TRP A 240 11.41 15.12 -14.31
N ASN A 241 10.98 15.79 -15.37
CA ASN A 241 11.88 16.39 -16.34
C ASN A 241 12.10 17.87 -15.97
N ILE A 242 13.34 18.21 -15.55
CA ILE A 242 13.71 19.55 -15.09
C ILE A 242 13.64 20.58 -16.23
N GLU A 243 14.10 20.19 -17.44
CA GLU A 243 14.16 21.10 -18.60
C GLU A 243 12.77 21.51 -19.08
N ASN A 244 11.88 20.52 -19.22
CA ASN A 244 10.51 20.73 -19.71
C ASN A 244 9.52 21.05 -18.60
N LYS A 245 9.95 21.02 -17.33
CA LYS A 245 9.11 21.22 -16.13
C LYS A 245 7.84 20.37 -16.18
N GLN A 246 7.99 19.09 -16.50
CA GLN A 246 6.88 18.15 -16.66
C GLN A 246 7.13 16.86 -15.90
N LEU A 247 6.05 16.29 -15.37
CA LEU A 247 6.06 14.93 -14.79
C LEU A 247 5.71 13.93 -15.91
N VAL A 248 6.75 13.35 -16.51
CA VAL A 248 6.63 12.43 -17.65
C VAL A 248 5.89 11.16 -17.22
N GLY A 249 4.95 10.72 -18.05
CA GLY A 249 4.13 9.53 -17.79
C GLY A 249 2.95 9.76 -16.84
N TYR A 250 2.86 10.92 -16.19
CA TYR A 250 1.75 11.23 -15.31
C TYR A 250 0.53 11.76 -16.07
N LYS A 251 -0.61 11.07 -15.94
CA LYS A 251 -1.87 11.35 -16.64
C LYS A 251 -3.00 11.80 -15.71
N GLY A 252 -2.68 12.42 -14.57
CA GLY A 252 -3.67 12.91 -13.62
C GLY A 252 -4.22 11.86 -12.66
N ARG A 253 -3.59 10.67 -12.59
CA ARG A 253 -3.96 9.59 -11.68
C ARG A 253 -2.74 9.04 -10.97
N MET A 254 -2.57 9.39 -9.72
CA MET A 254 -1.43 8.94 -8.93
C MET A 254 -1.40 7.42 -8.77
N LYS A 255 -2.54 6.79 -8.57
CA LYS A 255 -2.69 5.34 -8.50
C LYS A 255 -2.04 4.63 -9.71
N VAL A 256 -2.39 5.05 -10.93
CA VAL A 256 -1.87 4.45 -12.17
C VAL A 256 -0.38 4.70 -12.30
N PHE A 257 0.07 5.91 -12.02
CA PHE A 257 1.48 6.29 -12.10
C PHE A 257 2.36 5.47 -11.15
N LEU A 258 1.91 5.26 -9.90
CA LEU A 258 2.61 4.43 -8.94
C LEU A 258 2.60 2.94 -9.32
N ASN A 259 1.49 2.45 -9.87
CA ASN A 259 1.40 1.08 -10.36
C ASN A 259 2.36 0.83 -11.52
N GLU A 260 2.42 1.74 -12.50
CA GLU A 260 3.37 1.65 -13.62
C GLU A 260 4.84 1.70 -13.13
N PHE A 261 5.14 2.59 -12.18
CA PHE A 261 6.49 2.66 -11.62
C PHE A 261 6.86 1.36 -10.89
N MET A 262 5.96 0.80 -10.08
CA MET A 262 6.16 -0.49 -9.41
C MET A 262 6.32 -1.64 -10.40
N SER A 263 5.45 -1.73 -11.40
CA SER A 263 5.51 -2.78 -12.43
C SER A 263 6.85 -2.80 -13.18
N LYS A 264 7.35 -1.62 -13.55
CA LYS A 264 8.64 -1.48 -14.28
C LYS A 264 9.86 -1.76 -13.41
N ASN A 265 9.78 -1.53 -12.10
CA ASN A 265 10.94 -1.48 -11.22
C ASN A 265 10.93 -2.51 -10.07
N HIS A 266 9.90 -3.39 -9.97
CA HIS A 266 9.76 -4.30 -8.82
C HIS A 266 11.00 -5.20 -8.61
N ASN A 267 11.69 -5.59 -9.70
CA ASN A 267 12.93 -6.38 -9.68
C ASN A 267 14.13 -5.60 -10.20
N THR A 268 14.24 -4.32 -9.88
CA THR A 268 15.40 -3.50 -10.29
C THR A 268 16.72 -4.05 -9.73
N ASN A 269 17.84 -3.68 -10.35
CA ASN A 269 19.16 -4.17 -9.94
C ASN A 269 19.62 -3.54 -8.60
N THR A 270 20.61 -4.19 -7.98
CA THR A 270 21.15 -3.78 -6.68
C THR A 270 21.70 -2.36 -6.69
N GLN A 271 22.37 -1.94 -7.77
CA GLN A 271 22.93 -0.59 -7.85
C GLN A 271 21.85 0.49 -7.81
N ASN A 272 20.75 0.30 -8.53
CA ASN A 272 19.63 1.24 -8.47
C ASN A 272 19.01 1.29 -7.07
N LEU A 273 18.88 0.15 -6.38
CA LEU A 273 18.36 0.10 -5.02
C LEU A 273 19.23 0.89 -4.04
N GLU A 274 20.54 0.73 -4.11
CA GLU A 274 21.48 1.47 -3.26
C GLU A 274 21.44 2.98 -3.58
N ASN A 275 21.40 3.36 -4.86
CA ASN A 275 21.27 4.77 -5.27
C ASN A 275 19.95 5.38 -4.74
N TRP A 276 18.84 4.65 -4.81
CA TRP A 276 17.54 5.13 -4.30
C TRP A 276 17.50 5.22 -2.78
N LYS A 277 18.13 4.27 -2.11
CA LYS A 277 18.31 4.30 -0.66
C LYS A 277 19.11 5.52 -0.21
N GLN A 278 20.24 5.76 -0.85
CA GLN A 278 21.06 6.93 -0.57
C GLN A 278 20.30 8.23 -0.85
N LEU A 279 19.70 8.37 -2.04
CA LEU A 279 18.89 9.51 -2.44
C LEU A 279 17.80 9.82 -1.40
N PHE A 280 17.03 8.81 -0.97
CA PHE A 280 15.98 8.99 0.01
C PHE A 280 16.52 9.47 1.36
N ASN A 281 17.55 8.80 1.88
CA ASN A 281 18.12 9.15 3.19
C ASN A 281 18.70 10.57 3.21
N GLU A 282 19.47 10.94 2.18
CA GLU A 282 20.02 12.30 2.05
C GLU A 282 18.91 13.35 1.92
N THR A 283 17.85 13.05 1.17
CA THR A 283 16.72 13.97 0.99
C THR A 283 15.97 14.18 2.30
N VAL A 284 15.69 13.12 3.05
CA VAL A 284 15.04 13.19 4.37
C VAL A 284 15.90 13.99 5.36
N GLU A 285 17.22 13.77 5.38
CA GLU A 285 18.15 14.51 6.21
C GLU A 285 18.17 16.01 5.87
N LYS A 286 18.17 16.37 4.59
CA LYS A 286 18.05 17.75 4.13
C LYS A 286 16.76 18.40 4.62
N ILE A 287 15.62 17.74 4.44
CA ILE A 287 14.31 18.27 4.82
C ILE A 287 14.22 18.55 6.31
N ILE A 288 14.58 17.59 7.17
CA ILE A 288 14.50 17.79 8.61
C ILE A 288 15.45 18.89 9.08
N SER A 289 16.64 19.01 8.46
CA SER A 289 17.64 20.01 8.80
C SER A 289 17.21 21.44 8.40
N VAL A 290 16.54 21.60 7.24
CA VAL A 290 16.14 22.88 6.67
C VAL A 290 14.77 23.32 7.17
N TYR A 291 13.77 22.46 7.09
CA TYR A 291 12.37 22.80 7.36
C TYR A 291 11.84 22.33 8.72
N GLY A 292 12.62 21.48 9.43
CA GLY A 292 12.27 20.97 10.76
C GLY A 292 11.33 19.75 10.73
N GLU A 293 10.96 19.28 11.91
CA GLU A 293 10.17 18.06 12.10
C GLU A 293 8.73 18.14 11.57
N ASP A 294 8.17 19.36 11.53
CA ASP A 294 6.83 19.62 11.03
C ASP A 294 6.77 20.01 9.55
N ALA A 295 7.85 19.75 8.79
CA ALA A 295 7.99 20.15 7.39
C ALA A 295 6.80 19.74 6.50
N PHE A 296 6.23 18.59 6.74
CA PHE A 296 5.13 18.03 5.92
C PHE A 296 3.73 18.47 6.34
N ARG A 297 3.64 19.39 7.30
CA ARG A 297 2.36 19.93 7.78
C ARG A 297 2.14 21.34 7.23
N ARG A 298 0.93 21.55 6.74
CA ARG A 298 0.56 22.88 6.22
C ARG A 298 0.35 23.85 7.38
N THR A 299 0.79 25.10 7.16
CA THR A 299 0.46 26.22 8.06
C THR A 299 -0.85 26.84 7.61
N ASN A 300 -1.81 26.99 8.52
CA ASN A 300 -3.05 27.68 8.22
C ASN A 300 -2.88 29.22 8.29
N ARG A 301 -3.89 29.97 7.82
CA ARG A 301 -3.86 31.45 7.83
C ARG A 301 -3.75 32.09 9.23
N LYS A 302 -3.93 31.32 10.29
CA LYS A 302 -3.74 31.76 11.68
C LYS A 302 -2.32 31.52 12.19
N GLY A 303 -1.40 31.02 11.33
CA GLY A 303 -0.01 30.72 11.68
C GLY A 303 0.18 29.40 12.43
N SER A 304 -0.87 28.60 12.64
CA SER A 304 -0.74 27.31 13.31
C SER A 304 -0.54 26.18 12.29
N ARG A 305 0.27 25.19 12.67
CA ARG A 305 0.45 23.95 11.88
C ARG A 305 -0.77 23.06 11.97
N GLU A 306 -1.14 22.44 10.85
CA GLU A 306 -2.19 21.41 10.81
C GLU A 306 -1.66 20.08 11.38
N ASN A 307 -2.55 19.28 11.95
CA ASN A 307 -2.15 17.98 12.51
C ASN A 307 -1.93 16.90 11.42
N SER A 308 -2.57 17.07 10.26
CA SER A 308 -2.45 16.13 9.14
C SER A 308 -1.19 16.34 8.32
N ILE A 309 -0.66 15.25 7.79
CA ILE A 309 0.43 15.25 6.83
C ILE A 309 -0.14 15.58 5.45
N ASN A 310 0.44 16.55 4.77
CA ASN A 310 0.03 16.96 3.43
C ASN A 310 0.94 16.32 2.36
N ARG A 311 0.37 15.44 1.54
CA ARG A 311 1.09 14.72 0.48
C ARG A 311 1.67 15.65 -0.58
N ALA A 312 0.97 16.74 -0.92
CA ALA A 312 1.43 17.70 -1.91
C ALA A 312 2.68 18.46 -1.41
N ILE A 313 2.77 18.74 -0.11
CA ILE A 313 3.97 19.33 0.51
C ILE A 313 5.13 18.32 0.47
N ILE A 314 4.87 17.04 0.76
CA ILE A 314 5.91 16.01 0.62
C ILE A 314 6.47 15.99 -0.79
N ASP A 315 5.61 15.99 -1.82
CA ASP A 315 6.05 15.98 -3.23
C ASP A 315 7.02 17.10 -3.54
N ILE A 316 6.65 18.34 -3.18
CA ILE A 316 7.45 19.52 -3.54
C ILE A 316 8.74 19.63 -2.72
N LEU A 317 8.70 19.34 -1.42
CA LEU A 317 9.89 19.41 -0.57
C LEU A 317 10.87 18.29 -0.88
N MET A 318 10.37 17.05 -1.06
CA MET A 318 11.21 15.90 -1.41
C MET A 318 11.90 16.14 -2.75
N LEU A 319 11.17 16.54 -3.79
CA LEU A 319 11.75 16.77 -5.12
C LEU A 319 12.74 17.94 -5.12
N SER A 320 12.39 19.10 -4.60
CA SER A 320 13.26 20.29 -4.62
C SER A 320 14.55 20.06 -3.83
N SER A 321 14.49 19.35 -2.71
CA SER A 321 15.67 19.06 -1.89
C SER A 321 16.67 18.11 -2.56
N THR A 322 16.28 17.39 -3.63
CA THR A 322 17.25 16.59 -4.41
C THR A 322 18.17 17.43 -5.30
N GLN A 323 17.78 18.67 -5.62
CA GLN A 323 18.46 19.50 -6.63
C GLN A 323 19.70 20.24 -6.09
N HIS A 324 19.87 20.32 -4.77
CA HIS A 324 20.94 21.07 -4.13
C HIS A 324 21.61 20.28 -3.02
N SER A 325 22.87 20.61 -2.71
CA SER A 325 23.59 20.03 -1.58
C SER A 325 22.97 20.48 -0.23
N LYS A 326 23.21 19.70 0.82
CA LYS A 326 22.73 20.04 2.18
C LYS A 326 23.27 21.39 2.65
N ASP A 327 24.56 21.66 2.41
CA ASP A 327 25.23 22.88 2.86
C ASP A 327 24.62 24.10 2.21
N VAL A 328 24.32 24.06 0.91
CA VAL A 328 23.66 25.13 0.18
C VAL A 328 22.26 25.39 0.76
N LEU A 329 21.44 24.34 0.94
CA LEU A 329 20.10 24.51 1.50
C LEU A 329 20.12 25.06 2.93
N LEU A 330 21.10 24.68 3.75
CA LEU A 330 21.28 25.23 5.11
C LEU A 330 21.69 26.68 5.11
N GLN A 331 22.54 27.11 4.19
CA GLN A 331 22.93 28.52 4.03
C GLN A 331 21.71 29.41 3.81
N TYR A 332 20.73 28.94 3.04
CA TYR A 332 19.50 29.70 2.72
C TYR A 332 18.27 29.28 3.54
N LYS A 333 18.45 28.53 4.62
CA LYS A 333 17.37 27.99 5.45
C LYS A 333 16.30 29.02 5.83
N GLY A 334 16.72 30.21 6.28
CA GLY A 334 15.79 31.28 6.68
C GLY A 334 14.92 31.76 5.51
N GLN A 335 15.57 32.03 4.38
CA GLN A 335 14.90 32.52 3.18
C GLN A 335 13.94 31.50 2.59
N LEU A 336 14.36 30.21 2.55
CA LEU A 336 13.52 29.10 2.08
C LEU A 336 12.27 28.93 2.95
N ASN A 337 12.42 28.95 4.28
CA ASN A 337 11.27 28.81 5.18
C ASN A 337 10.30 29.99 5.09
N ASN A 338 10.82 31.22 5.04
CA ASN A 338 9.98 32.40 4.89
C ASN A 338 9.24 32.39 3.56
N ARG A 339 9.93 32.13 2.44
CA ARG A 339 9.31 32.08 1.13
C ARG A 339 8.26 30.97 1.00
N PHE A 340 8.52 29.81 1.61
CA PHE A 340 7.54 28.72 1.64
C PHE A 340 6.27 29.12 2.42
N LEU A 341 6.45 29.82 3.54
CA LEU A 341 5.35 30.33 4.35
C LEU A 341 4.55 31.40 3.60
N ASP A 342 5.23 32.34 2.92
CA ASP A 342 4.60 33.41 2.13
C ASP A 342 3.72 32.80 1.01
N LEU A 343 4.23 31.81 0.28
CA LEU A 343 3.46 31.10 -0.76
C LEU A 343 2.21 30.40 -0.19
N ILE A 344 2.29 29.82 1.00
CA ILE A 344 1.13 29.18 1.64
C ILE A 344 0.10 30.21 2.13
N LEU A 345 0.56 31.38 2.63
CA LEU A 345 -0.31 32.35 3.28
C LEU A 345 -0.88 33.38 2.31
N GLU A 346 -0.10 33.80 1.31
CA GLU A 346 -0.38 34.95 0.46
C GLU A 346 -0.73 34.56 -0.98
N ASP A 347 -0.23 33.40 -1.50
CA ASP A 347 -0.55 32.96 -2.85
C ASP A 347 -1.71 31.94 -2.81
N ASP A 348 -2.91 32.42 -3.12
CA ASP A 348 -4.13 31.60 -3.13
C ASP A 348 -4.05 30.45 -4.16
N ILE A 349 -3.36 30.62 -5.30
CA ILE A 349 -3.22 29.58 -6.32
C ILE A 349 -2.33 28.47 -5.79
N PHE A 350 -1.17 28.84 -5.23
CA PHE A 350 -0.26 27.86 -4.64
C PHE A 350 -0.91 27.13 -3.46
N ASN A 351 -1.51 27.86 -2.53
CA ASN A 351 -2.20 27.27 -1.38
C ASN A 351 -3.33 26.32 -1.80
N ASN A 352 -4.13 26.67 -2.82
CA ASN A 352 -5.17 25.80 -3.33
C ASN A 352 -4.60 24.55 -4.01
N SER A 353 -3.45 24.64 -4.68
CA SER A 353 -2.77 23.50 -5.27
C SER A 353 -2.33 22.43 -4.25
N LEU A 354 -2.22 22.82 -2.98
CA LEU A 354 -1.91 21.93 -1.85
C LEU A 354 -3.15 21.32 -1.20
N LYS A 355 -4.37 21.72 -1.60
CA LYS A 355 -5.63 21.32 -0.95
C LYS A 355 -6.61 20.62 -1.88
N ILE A 356 -6.73 21.11 -3.10
CA ILE A 356 -7.81 20.72 -4.02
C ILE A 356 -7.19 20.22 -5.32
N GLY A 357 -7.73 19.11 -5.84
CA GLY A 357 -7.26 18.53 -7.10
C GLY A 357 -5.79 18.14 -7.07
N THR A 358 -5.29 17.71 -5.93
CA THR A 358 -3.86 17.45 -5.70
C THR A 358 -3.28 16.41 -6.65
N SER A 359 -4.13 15.56 -7.24
CA SER A 359 -3.78 14.55 -8.25
C SER A 359 -3.98 15.05 -9.71
N ASP A 360 -4.54 16.24 -9.95
CA ASP A 360 -4.65 16.77 -11.31
C ASP A 360 -3.27 17.05 -11.92
N SER A 361 -3.06 16.64 -13.19
CA SER A 361 -1.75 16.75 -13.85
C SER A 361 -1.24 18.18 -13.94
N LYS A 362 -2.12 19.16 -14.19
CA LYS A 362 -1.74 20.57 -14.27
C LYS A 362 -1.41 21.11 -12.87
N VAL A 363 -2.16 20.71 -11.86
CA VAL A 363 -1.98 21.15 -10.48
C VAL A 363 -0.67 20.61 -9.91
N ILE A 364 -0.37 19.33 -10.09
CA ILE A 364 0.89 18.74 -9.62
C ILE A 364 2.10 19.37 -10.34
N THR A 365 2.02 19.53 -11.66
CA THR A 365 3.09 20.16 -12.45
C THR A 365 3.30 21.60 -12.02
N TYR A 366 2.24 22.37 -11.81
CA TYR A 366 2.31 23.75 -11.33
C TYR A 366 3.04 23.85 -9.99
N ARG A 367 2.61 23.12 -8.96
CA ARG A 367 3.23 23.23 -7.63
C ARG A 367 4.68 22.76 -7.59
N LEU A 368 5.02 21.69 -8.32
CA LEU A 368 6.41 21.22 -8.44
C LEU A 368 7.27 22.27 -9.13
N THR A 369 6.81 22.82 -10.26
CA THR A 369 7.51 23.89 -10.99
C THR A 369 7.70 25.12 -10.13
N GLN A 370 6.62 25.60 -9.50
CA GLN A 370 6.63 26.81 -8.71
C GLN A 370 7.65 26.72 -7.57
N TRP A 371 7.57 25.66 -6.76
CA TRP A 371 8.46 25.53 -5.62
C TRP A 371 9.92 25.27 -6.03
N CYS A 372 10.17 24.40 -7.01
CA CYS A 372 11.53 24.19 -7.51
C CYS A 372 12.14 25.48 -8.10
N SER A 373 11.35 26.30 -8.79
CA SER A 373 11.83 27.57 -9.30
C SER A 373 12.17 28.58 -8.19
N GLU A 374 11.35 28.65 -7.14
CA GLU A 374 11.61 29.50 -5.97
C GLU A 374 12.91 29.10 -5.25
N VAL A 375 13.11 27.79 -5.02
CA VAL A 375 14.34 27.29 -4.41
C VAL A 375 15.55 27.66 -5.28
N ASN A 376 15.48 27.46 -6.60
CA ASN A 376 16.56 27.81 -7.52
C ASN A 376 16.85 29.32 -7.51
N ASN A 377 15.82 30.16 -7.53
CA ASN A 377 15.97 31.62 -7.49
C ASN A 377 16.67 32.08 -6.20
N ILE A 378 16.26 31.53 -5.04
CA ILE A 378 16.87 31.87 -3.74
C ILE A 378 18.35 31.48 -3.70
N VAL A 379 18.66 30.27 -4.19
CA VAL A 379 20.03 29.73 -4.19
C VAL A 379 20.92 30.50 -5.19
N SER A 380 20.37 30.92 -6.35
CA SER A 380 21.14 31.56 -7.41
C SER A 380 21.30 33.07 -7.19
N SER A 381 20.43 33.74 -6.43
CA SER A 381 20.41 35.19 -6.24
C SER A 381 21.65 35.76 -5.50
N THR A 382 22.58 34.93 -5.07
CA THR A 382 23.79 35.35 -4.34
C THR A 382 25.08 35.06 -5.14
N LEU A 383 24.94 34.67 -6.41
CA LEU A 383 26.08 34.50 -7.32
C LEU A 383 26.36 35.77 -8.17
N GLU A 384 25.55 36.81 -8.00
CA GLU A 384 25.78 38.17 -8.43
C GLU A 384 26.26 39.05 -7.23
#